data_01f40942fc5d7f4772bd044566c668b5
#
_entry.id   01f40942fc5d7f4772bd044566c668b5
#
_cell.length_a   1.000
_cell.length_b   1.000
_cell.length_c   1.000
_cell.angle_alpha   90.00
_cell.angle_beta   90.00
_cell.angle_gamma   90.00
#
_symmetry.space_group_name_H-M   'P 1'
#
loop_
_entity.id
_entity.type
_entity.pdbx_description
1 polymer ?
#
loop_
_entity_poly.entity_id
_entity_poly.type
_entity_poly.pdbx_seq_one_letter_code
_entity_poly.pdbx_strand_id
1 'polypeptide(L)'
;AIKLIIEAYTGKGKDEIIIPVPTYAMFRFYAQLNEAVIREIAYNQDLSFPTGQVLDAINDKIKIIVLVNPNNPTGTSINAKDIISIIKKAKRYNSLVLIDEAYCQFCGKTSTPLVKKYDNLFITQTFSKAFGLAGLRLGYIISNKNNIKIIKKVLSPYSVNNLAIVCASAALNDQNYVKKYSQEVKKSKLILYKALEKLGIKYYKSDANFILLKIGPKSANFCQKLREKRILVRDRSSDILLKGCVRITLGTLNQAKELVKALCQITKEIRPLLIFDIDGVLVDVSKSYRIAIKKTSEYFTKKEIDFDEIQNYKNKGGLNNDWDLAEAIIRDKGVIADEKLIIKKFQSYYNKLKNNEKWLLDKNILKKLSRQYNLVILTGRPKNEAYYVLKKNKVANYFEAVITMENISKQKPDPEGLIKILNQFPNSEAFYYGDSIDDMKAAVSANINPVGVLPPQDKSPILLSLLVKNGAKFVLTDINNITGALK
;
A
#
# COMPACT_ATOMS: atom_id res chain seq x y z
N ALA A 1 -2.78 35.88 9.77
CA ALA A 1 -1.99 36.23 8.58
C ALA A 1 -2.83 36.07 7.31
N ILE A 2 -3.21 34.83 6.90
CA ILE A 2 -3.95 34.56 5.64
C ILE A 2 -5.24 35.40 5.57
N LYS A 3 -6.10 35.36 6.62
CA LYS A 3 -7.34 36.16 6.71
C LYS A 3 -7.08 37.61 6.38
N LEU A 4 -6.10 38.22 7.04
CA LEU A 4 -5.81 39.65 6.91
C LEU A 4 -5.41 40.06 5.49
N ILE A 5 -4.67 39.21 4.77
CA ILE A 5 -4.27 39.50 3.40
C ILE A 5 -5.47 39.42 2.46
N ILE A 6 -6.30 38.39 2.60
CA ILE A 6 -7.50 38.24 1.77
C ILE A 6 -8.47 39.43 2.06
N GLU A 7 -8.75 39.70 3.32
CA GLU A 7 -9.64 40.78 3.75
C GLU A 7 -9.18 42.19 3.29
N ALA A 8 -7.85 42.42 3.31
CA ALA A 8 -7.29 43.73 2.93
C ALA A 8 -7.27 44.01 1.42
N TYR A 9 -7.28 42.94 0.61
CA TYR A 9 -7.02 43.06 -0.83
C TYR A 9 -8.10 42.49 -1.74
N THR A 10 -9.20 41.95 -1.20
CA THR A 10 -10.32 41.47 -2.00
C THR A 10 -11.61 42.18 -1.62
N GLY A 11 -12.36 42.61 -2.63
CA GLY A 11 -13.70 43.17 -2.51
C GLY A 11 -14.77 42.10 -2.76
N LYS A 12 -15.95 42.31 -2.13
CA LYS A 12 -17.08 41.38 -2.23
C LYS A 12 -17.56 41.17 -3.67
N GLY A 13 -17.57 39.90 -4.13
CA GLY A 13 -18.19 39.46 -5.39
C GLY A 13 -17.51 39.91 -6.69
N LYS A 14 -16.36 40.59 -6.63
CA LYS A 14 -15.70 41.14 -7.83
C LYS A 14 -14.30 40.59 -8.07
N ASP A 15 -13.54 40.28 -7.04
CA ASP A 15 -12.14 39.89 -7.13
C ASP A 15 -12.00 38.39 -7.15
N GLU A 16 -11.18 37.88 -8.07
CA GLU A 16 -10.88 36.44 -8.20
C GLU A 16 -9.59 36.06 -7.46
N ILE A 17 -9.61 34.91 -6.80
CA ILE A 17 -8.44 34.32 -6.13
C ILE A 17 -8.09 32.96 -6.80
N ILE A 18 -6.88 32.83 -7.30
CA ILE A 18 -6.37 31.54 -7.76
C ILE A 18 -5.89 30.72 -6.55
N ILE A 19 -6.46 29.51 -6.40
CA ILE A 19 -6.09 28.55 -5.35
C ILE A 19 -5.76 27.21 -6.01
N PRO A 20 -4.46 26.84 -6.14
CA PRO A 20 -4.08 25.51 -6.58
C PRO A 20 -4.51 24.44 -5.56
N VAL A 21 -5.20 23.38 -6.02
CA VAL A 21 -5.78 22.33 -5.16
C VAL A 21 -5.26 20.94 -5.54
N PRO A 22 -5.06 20.01 -4.58
CA PRO A 22 -5.38 20.13 -3.15
C PRO A 22 -4.40 21.00 -2.37
N THR A 23 -4.91 21.79 -1.43
CA THR A 23 -4.11 22.65 -0.58
C THR A 23 -4.75 22.85 0.80
N TYR A 24 -4.19 23.75 1.62
CA TYR A 24 -4.69 24.04 2.95
C TYR A 24 -6.07 24.73 2.89
N ALA A 25 -7.09 24.07 3.45
CA ALA A 25 -8.50 24.46 3.31
C ALA A 25 -8.83 25.88 3.77
N MET A 26 -8.00 26.49 4.64
CA MET A 26 -8.26 27.84 5.15
C MET A 26 -8.14 28.94 4.10
N PHE A 27 -7.46 28.69 2.97
CA PHE A 27 -7.47 29.65 1.86
C PHE A 27 -8.87 29.73 1.24
N ARG A 28 -9.49 28.59 0.94
CA ARG A 28 -10.87 28.54 0.47
C ARG A 28 -11.81 29.14 1.49
N PHE A 29 -11.69 28.77 2.77
CA PHE A 29 -12.54 29.27 3.84
C PHE A 29 -12.52 30.79 3.95
N TYR A 30 -11.34 31.41 3.99
CA TYR A 30 -11.26 32.89 4.09
C TYR A 30 -11.64 33.60 2.79
N ALA A 31 -11.41 33.01 1.63
CA ALA A 31 -11.90 33.55 0.36
C ALA A 31 -13.44 33.56 0.31
N GLN A 32 -14.08 32.45 0.72
CA GLN A 32 -15.54 32.36 0.81
C GLN A 32 -16.12 33.33 1.85
N LEU A 33 -15.50 33.46 3.03
CA LEU A 33 -15.91 34.37 4.06
C LEU A 33 -15.87 35.81 3.59
N ASN A 34 -14.97 36.16 2.69
CA ASN A 34 -14.83 37.50 2.09
C ASN A 34 -15.58 37.62 0.75
N GLU A 35 -16.43 36.64 0.41
CA GLU A 35 -17.24 36.61 -0.82
C GLU A 35 -16.40 36.77 -2.11
N ALA A 36 -15.11 36.40 -2.08
CA ALA A 36 -14.26 36.42 -3.25
C ALA A 36 -14.55 35.23 -4.19
N VAL A 37 -14.43 35.43 -5.49
CA VAL A 37 -14.59 34.39 -6.49
C VAL A 37 -13.36 33.48 -6.48
N ILE A 38 -13.57 32.18 -6.27
CA ILE A 38 -12.47 31.22 -6.18
C ILE A 38 -12.26 30.54 -7.53
N ARG A 39 -11.02 30.63 -8.06
CA ARG A 39 -10.57 29.92 -9.23
C ARG A 39 -9.64 28.80 -8.82
N GLU A 40 -10.16 27.57 -8.73
CA GLU A 40 -9.35 26.41 -8.40
C GLU A 40 -8.61 25.86 -9.61
N ILE A 41 -7.33 25.52 -9.41
CA ILE A 41 -6.48 24.88 -10.42
C ILE A 41 -5.95 23.57 -9.82
N ALA A 42 -6.31 22.43 -10.40
CA ALA A 42 -5.87 21.16 -9.90
C ALA A 42 -4.36 20.96 -10.14
N TYR A 43 -3.67 20.38 -9.13
CA TYR A 43 -2.32 19.87 -9.31
C TYR A 43 -2.29 18.81 -10.40
N ASN A 44 -1.12 18.54 -10.98
CA ASN A 44 -0.94 17.43 -11.92
C ASN A 44 -1.22 16.07 -11.22
N GLN A 45 -1.44 15.02 -12.00
CA GLN A 45 -1.75 13.68 -11.48
C GLN A 45 -0.64 13.09 -10.59
N ASP A 46 0.61 13.50 -10.82
CA ASP A 46 1.78 13.13 -10.02
C ASP A 46 1.97 14.02 -8.77
N LEU A 47 1.03 14.94 -8.52
CA LEU A 47 1.06 15.97 -7.48
C LEU A 47 2.19 17.00 -7.65
N SER A 48 2.76 17.15 -8.83
CA SER A 48 3.61 18.30 -9.15
C SER A 48 2.76 19.56 -9.34
N PHE A 49 3.37 20.72 -9.10
CA PHE A 49 2.67 22.01 -9.19
C PHE A 49 2.31 22.37 -10.65
N PRO A 50 1.08 22.80 -10.94
CA PRO A 50 0.57 23.04 -12.30
C PRO A 50 0.98 24.44 -12.81
N THR A 51 2.28 24.70 -12.96
CA THR A 51 2.84 26.02 -13.27
C THR A 51 2.22 26.65 -14.53
N GLY A 52 2.09 25.88 -15.62
CA GLY A 52 1.52 26.35 -16.89
C GLY A 52 0.09 26.83 -16.71
N GLN A 53 -0.78 25.97 -16.12
CA GLN A 53 -2.19 26.29 -15.90
C GLN A 53 -2.38 27.50 -14.97
N VAL A 54 -1.52 27.62 -13.94
CA VAL A 54 -1.55 28.80 -13.04
C VAL A 54 -1.15 30.06 -13.81
N LEU A 55 -0.09 29.99 -14.61
CA LEU A 55 0.30 31.13 -15.45
C LEU A 55 -0.83 31.53 -16.40
N ASP A 56 -1.43 30.58 -17.12
CA ASP A 56 -2.47 30.85 -18.12
C ASP A 56 -3.74 31.46 -17.50
N ALA A 57 -4.03 31.12 -16.24
CA ALA A 57 -5.18 31.63 -15.53
C ALA A 57 -5.04 33.09 -15.03
N ILE A 58 -3.81 33.63 -15.00
CA ILE A 58 -3.56 35.01 -14.52
C ILE A 58 -4.02 36.01 -15.56
N ASN A 59 -4.99 36.86 -15.19
CA ASN A 59 -5.56 37.95 -15.98
C ASN A 59 -5.93 39.14 -15.06
N ASP A 60 -6.56 40.17 -15.61
CA ASP A 60 -6.94 41.41 -14.93
C ASP A 60 -7.97 41.27 -13.80
N LYS A 61 -8.77 40.18 -13.79
CA LYS A 61 -9.72 39.84 -12.73
C LYS A 61 -9.07 39.22 -11.50
N ILE A 62 -7.87 38.63 -11.67
CA ILE A 62 -7.18 37.96 -10.59
C ILE A 62 -6.57 38.96 -9.62
N LYS A 63 -6.97 38.90 -8.37
CA LYS A 63 -6.46 39.77 -7.30
C LYS A 63 -5.35 39.13 -6.49
N ILE A 64 -5.50 37.84 -6.16
CA ILE A 64 -4.52 37.06 -5.36
C ILE A 64 -4.26 35.72 -6.01
N ILE A 65 -2.98 35.32 -6.09
CA ILE A 65 -2.54 33.98 -6.40
C ILE A 65 -1.95 33.37 -5.14
N VAL A 66 -2.49 32.23 -4.70
CA VAL A 66 -2.02 31.52 -3.50
C VAL A 66 -1.02 30.44 -3.92
N LEU A 67 0.16 30.46 -3.31
CA LEU A 67 1.19 29.44 -3.44
C LEU A 67 1.52 28.88 -2.05
N VAL A 68 1.37 27.58 -1.84
CA VAL A 68 1.73 26.93 -0.57
C VAL A 68 3.02 26.14 -0.77
N ASN A 69 4.09 26.53 -0.10
CA ASN A 69 5.44 26.01 -0.41
C ASN A 69 6.30 25.77 0.84
N PRO A 70 6.52 24.51 1.27
CA PRO A 70 5.95 23.25 0.75
C PRO A 70 4.44 23.12 0.94
N ASN A 71 3.75 22.48 -0.01
CA ASN A 71 2.29 22.37 0.00
C ASN A 71 1.78 21.37 1.06
N ASN A 72 0.64 21.66 1.62
CA ASN A 72 -0.13 20.79 2.50
C ASN A 72 -1.49 20.48 1.83
N PRO A 73 -1.80 19.20 1.48
CA PRO A 73 -1.27 17.99 2.12
C PRO A 73 -0.24 17.19 1.29
N THR A 74 0.19 17.66 0.13
CA THR A 74 1.06 16.86 -0.76
C THR A 74 2.50 16.76 -0.28
N GLY A 75 2.99 17.77 0.45
CA GLY A 75 4.39 17.88 0.87
C GLY A 75 5.34 18.32 -0.25
N THR A 76 4.85 18.53 -1.46
CA THR A 76 5.65 18.93 -2.62
C THR A 76 6.02 20.42 -2.58
N SER A 77 7.18 20.75 -3.15
CA SER A 77 7.65 22.14 -3.27
C SER A 77 7.55 22.64 -4.71
N ILE A 78 7.35 23.96 -4.85
CA ILE A 78 7.35 24.66 -6.12
C ILE A 78 8.78 25.07 -6.45
N ASN A 79 9.20 24.96 -7.72
CA ASN A 79 10.51 25.41 -8.14
C ASN A 79 10.65 26.93 -8.02
N ALA A 80 11.83 27.40 -7.62
CA ALA A 80 12.09 28.84 -7.48
C ALA A 80 11.89 29.62 -8.80
N LYS A 81 12.21 29.01 -9.95
CA LYS A 81 11.98 29.61 -11.26
C LYS A 81 10.49 29.82 -11.53
N ASP A 82 9.65 28.86 -11.17
CA ASP A 82 8.21 28.91 -11.36
C ASP A 82 7.58 29.98 -10.46
N ILE A 83 8.00 30.04 -9.19
CA ILE A 83 7.56 31.10 -8.27
C ILE A 83 7.88 32.48 -8.85
N ILE A 84 9.10 32.71 -9.34
CA ILE A 84 9.52 33.99 -9.92
C ILE A 84 8.70 34.31 -11.18
N SER A 85 8.42 33.33 -12.04
CA SER A 85 7.61 33.52 -13.24
C SER A 85 6.18 33.95 -12.91
N ILE A 86 5.58 33.31 -11.90
CA ILE A 86 4.23 33.66 -11.43
C ILE A 86 4.22 35.08 -10.84
N ILE A 87 5.20 35.43 -9.99
CA ILE A 87 5.29 36.78 -9.39
C ILE A 87 5.39 37.85 -10.49
N LYS A 88 6.23 37.63 -11.49
CA LYS A 88 6.42 38.56 -12.61
C LYS A 88 5.16 38.70 -13.46
N LYS A 89 4.48 37.60 -13.79
CA LYS A 89 3.21 37.64 -14.54
C LYS A 89 2.12 38.31 -13.72
N ALA A 90 1.96 37.97 -12.45
CA ALA A 90 1.01 38.58 -11.52
C ALA A 90 1.19 40.13 -11.44
N LYS A 91 2.44 40.59 -11.37
CA LYS A 91 2.75 42.03 -11.32
C LYS A 91 2.24 42.79 -12.56
N ARG A 92 2.29 42.18 -13.77
CA ARG A 92 1.78 42.81 -15.00
C ARG A 92 0.27 43.02 -14.98
N TYR A 93 -0.47 42.25 -14.20
CA TYR A 93 -1.92 42.34 -14.02
C TYR A 93 -2.33 42.95 -12.68
N ASN A 94 -1.42 43.63 -11.98
CA ASN A 94 -1.64 44.20 -10.65
C ASN A 94 -2.17 43.20 -9.61
N SER A 95 -1.84 41.91 -9.81
CA SER A 95 -2.22 40.84 -8.88
C SER A 95 -1.14 40.62 -7.83
N LEU A 96 -1.55 40.18 -6.65
CA LEU A 96 -0.67 39.85 -5.54
C LEU A 96 -0.34 38.35 -5.55
N VAL A 97 0.84 38.01 -5.08
CA VAL A 97 1.22 36.60 -4.81
C VAL A 97 1.37 36.40 -3.32
N LEU A 98 0.59 35.49 -2.77
CA LEU A 98 0.67 35.04 -1.38
C LEU A 98 1.35 33.71 -1.30
N ILE A 99 2.56 33.64 -0.75
CA ILE A 99 3.30 32.41 -0.52
C ILE A 99 3.17 32.01 0.95
N ASP A 100 2.56 30.86 1.22
CA ASP A 100 2.51 30.28 2.56
C ASP A 100 3.69 29.33 2.77
N GLU A 101 4.60 29.72 3.65
CA GLU A 101 5.82 29.02 3.99
C GLU A 101 5.74 28.34 5.37
N ALA A 102 4.58 27.82 5.77
CA ALA A 102 4.41 27.20 7.08
C ALA A 102 5.37 26.03 7.35
N TYR A 103 6.00 25.48 6.34
CA TYR A 103 6.91 24.33 6.43
C TYR A 103 8.34 24.63 5.94
N CYS A 104 8.68 25.87 5.65
CA CYS A 104 9.96 26.25 5.04
C CYS A 104 11.19 25.82 5.86
N GLN A 105 11.11 25.78 7.18
CA GLN A 105 12.21 25.37 8.05
C GLN A 105 12.62 23.89 7.83
N PHE A 106 11.70 23.04 7.38
CA PHE A 106 11.99 21.62 7.11
C PHE A 106 12.67 21.38 5.77
N CYS A 107 12.40 22.22 4.77
CA CYS A 107 13.09 22.16 3.48
C CYS A 107 14.35 23.05 3.40
N GLY A 108 14.47 24.00 4.32
CA GLY A 108 15.59 24.96 4.33
C GLY A 108 15.58 25.98 3.19
N LYS A 109 14.42 26.16 2.52
CA LYS A 109 14.23 27.08 1.40
C LYS A 109 13.16 28.09 1.75
N THR A 110 13.38 29.38 1.43
CA THR A 110 12.42 30.47 1.64
C THR A 110 12.45 31.45 0.49
N SER A 111 11.32 32.02 0.17
CA SER A 111 11.16 33.10 -0.82
C SER A 111 11.30 34.49 -0.19
N THR A 112 11.59 34.58 1.11
CA THR A 112 11.70 35.85 1.85
C THR A 112 12.62 36.88 1.15
N PRO A 113 13.79 36.51 0.58
CA PRO A 113 14.65 37.48 -0.11
C PRO A 113 13.96 38.16 -1.31
N LEU A 114 12.94 37.55 -1.91
CA LEU A 114 12.23 38.07 -3.07
C LEU A 114 11.36 39.29 -2.70
N VAL A 115 10.96 39.46 -1.42
CA VAL A 115 10.18 40.62 -0.95
C VAL A 115 10.89 41.95 -1.18
N LYS A 116 12.24 41.94 -1.20
CA LYS A 116 13.03 43.14 -1.52
C LYS A 116 12.97 43.53 -3.00
N LYS A 117 12.63 42.55 -3.90
CA LYS A 117 12.63 42.74 -5.35
C LYS A 117 11.24 42.93 -5.93
N TYR A 118 10.22 42.40 -5.27
CA TYR A 118 8.84 42.33 -5.76
C TYR A 118 7.87 42.95 -4.73
N ASP A 119 7.22 44.02 -5.11
CA ASP A 119 6.29 44.75 -4.27
C ASP A 119 4.88 44.10 -4.17
N ASN A 120 4.58 43.20 -5.09
CA ASN A 120 3.33 42.43 -5.12
C ASN A 120 3.42 41.06 -4.37
N LEU A 121 4.37 40.91 -3.44
CA LEU A 121 4.63 39.65 -2.76
C LEU A 121 4.32 39.71 -1.28
N PHE A 122 3.54 38.76 -0.79
CA PHE A 122 3.34 38.43 0.61
C PHE A 122 3.87 37.05 0.94
N ILE A 123 4.50 36.88 2.08
CA ILE A 123 4.93 35.61 2.62
C ILE A 123 4.31 35.45 4.01
N THR A 124 3.69 34.30 4.27
CA THR A 124 3.22 33.94 5.60
C THR A 124 4.09 32.82 6.17
N GLN A 125 4.46 32.97 7.44
CA GLN A 125 5.16 31.95 8.21
C GLN A 125 4.52 31.80 9.59
N THR A 126 4.86 30.68 10.30
CA THR A 126 4.17 30.31 11.55
C THR A 126 5.11 29.76 12.60
N PHE A 127 4.82 30.02 13.87
CA PHE A 127 5.45 29.34 15.02
C PHE A 127 4.82 27.97 15.32
N SER A 128 3.73 27.60 14.64
CA SER A 128 2.95 26.39 14.92
C SER A 128 3.62 25.08 14.51
N LYS A 129 4.66 25.10 13.66
CA LYS A 129 5.26 23.91 13.06
C LYS A 129 6.68 23.65 13.61
N ALA A 130 7.71 24.17 12.97
CA ALA A 130 9.08 23.90 13.35
C ALA A 130 9.45 24.42 14.74
N PHE A 131 8.81 25.48 15.20
CA PHE A 131 9.01 26.04 16.54
C PHE A 131 8.22 25.30 17.64
N GLY A 132 7.29 24.38 17.29
CA GLY A 132 6.52 23.63 18.29
C GLY A 132 5.45 24.41 19.06
N LEU A 133 5.15 25.65 18.67
CA LEU A 133 4.28 26.58 19.42
C LEU A 133 2.86 26.66 18.85
N ALA A 134 2.30 25.52 18.41
CA ALA A 134 0.97 25.50 17.77
C ALA A 134 -0.16 26.04 18.65
N GLY A 135 -0.11 25.81 19.96
CA GLY A 135 -1.09 26.27 20.93
C GLY A 135 -1.17 27.79 21.08
N LEU A 136 -0.09 28.52 20.79
CA LEU A 136 -0.03 29.98 20.91
C LEU A 136 -0.72 30.74 19.78
N ARG A 137 -1.12 30.07 18.69
CA ARG A 137 -1.86 30.63 17.57
C ARG A 137 -1.15 31.83 16.90
N LEU A 138 0.18 31.83 16.80
CA LEU A 138 0.99 32.91 16.27
C LEU A 138 1.59 32.55 14.90
N GLY A 139 1.50 33.49 13.99
CA GLY A 139 2.17 33.52 12.69
C GLY A 139 2.40 34.99 12.29
N TYR A 140 3.17 35.19 11.22
CA TYR A 140 3.54 36.53 10.78
C TYR A 140 3.52 36.67 9.27
N ILE A 141 3.48 37.91 8.82
CA ILE A 141 3.47 38.34 7.43
C ILE A 141 4.78 39.07 7.15
N ILE A 142 5.42 38.73 6.05
CA ILE A 142 6.58 39.43 5.52
C ILE A 142 6.20 40.00 4.17
N SER A 143 6.33 41.32 4.00
CA SER A 143 6.10 42.04 2.75
C SER A 143 6.82 43.39 2.77
N ASN A 144 6.72 44.17 1.70
CA ASN A 144 7.25 45.52 1.68
C ASN A 144 6.48 46.44 2.64
N LYS A 145 7.09 47.61 2.97
CA LYS A 145 6.55 48.58 3.95
C LYS A 145 5.15 49.03 3.60
N ASN A 146 4.84 49.26 2.32
CA ASN A 146 3.53 49.77 1.90
C ASN A 146 2.44 48.73 2.07
N ASN A 147 2.69 47.50 1.71
CA ASN A 147 1.79 46.36 1.91
C ASN A 147 1.49 46.15 3.41
N ILE A 148 2.50 46.23 4.27
CA ILE A 148 2.31 46.10 5.72
C ILE A 148 1.48 47.26 6.28
N LYS A 149 1.61 48.50 5.76
CA LYS A 149 0.75 49.62 6.14
C LYS A 149 -0.73 49.34 5.83
N ILE A 150 -1.02 48.71 4.68
CA ILE A 150 -2.39 48.32 4.30
C ILE A 150 -2.92 47.24 5.24
N ILE A 151 -2.14 46.18 5.52
CA ILE A 151 -2.52 45.11 6.46
C ILE A 151 -2.83 45.67 7.86
N LYS A 152 -2.08 46.69 8.33
CA LYS A 152 -2.33 47.30 9.63
C LYS A 152 -3.70 48.00 9.73
N LYS A 153 -4.32 48.40 8.61
CA LYS A 153 -5.65 49.03 8.62
C LYS A 153 -6.78 48.03 8.95
N VAL A 154 -6.60 46.74 8.61
CA VAL A 154 -7.57 45.66 8.88
C VAL A 154 -7.18 44.81 10.10
N LEU A 155 -6.01 45.06 10.67
CA LEU A 155 -5.54 44.34 11.85
C LEU A 155 -6.28 44.87 13.11
N SER A 156 -7.04 43.97 13.74
CA SER A 156 -7.68 44.28 15.02
C SER A 156 -6.65 44.58 16.11
N PRO A 157 -6.87 45.60 16.96
CA PRO A 157 -6.09 45.75 18.18
C PRO A 157 -6.12 44.47 19.01
N TYR A 158 -5.02 44.17 19.68
CA TYR A 158 -4.91 43.00 20.59
C TYR A 158 -5.09 41.62 19.90
N SER A 159 -4.90 41.54 18.60
CA SER A 159 -5.04 40.29 17.82
C SER A 159 -3.99 39.24 18.17
N VAL A 160 -2.95 39.57 18.92
CA VAL A 160 -1.91 38.67 19.41
C VAL A 160 -1.83 38.75 20.93
N ASN A 161 -1.91 37.64 21.64
CA ASN A 161 -1.77 37.61 23.09
C ASN A 161 -0.30 37.79 23.52
N ASN A 162 -0.10 38.42 24.69
CA ASN A 162 1.25 38.74 25.18
C ASN A 162 2.10 37.49 25.45
N LEU A 163 1.52 36.41 25.94
CA LEU A 163 2.24 35.15 26.15
C LEU A 163 2.82 34.63 24.84
N ALA A 164 2.07 34.69 23.74
CA ALA A 164 2.56 34.30 22.44
C ALA A 164 3.74 35.16 21.97
N ILE A 165 3.74 36.45 22.26
CA ILE A 165 4.83 37.38 21.91
C ILE A 165 6.10 36.98 22.69
N VAL A 166 6.00 36.78 24.00
CA VAL A 166 7.15 36.39 24.85
C VAL A 166 7.73 35.06 24.41
N CYS A 167 6.90 34.03 24.25
CA CYS A 167 7.35 32.73 23.83
C CYS A 167 7.98 32.72 22.41
N ALA A 168 7.39 33.48 21.47
CA ALA A 168 7.93 33.60 20.12
C ALA A 168 9.27 34.31 20.10
N SER A 169 9.43 35.39 20.91
CA SER A 169 10.69 36.11 21.04
C SER A 169 11.78 35.20 21.59
N ALA A 170 11.50 34.39 22.62
CA ALA A 170 12.42 33.42 23.15
C ALA A 170 12.77 32.36 22.10
N ALA A 171 11.78 31.83 21.37
CA ALA A 171 11.98 30.82 20.33
C ALA A 171 12.81 31.34 19.14
N LEU A 172 12.71 32.63 18.80
CA LEU A 172 13.54 33.24 17.75
C LEU A 172 15.02 33.33 18.16
N ASN A 173 15.30 33.44 19.44
CA ASN A 173 16.66 33.44 19.97
C ASN A 173 17.26 32.02 20.03
N ASP A 174 16.45 30.94 20.03
CA ASP A 174 16.91 29.55 20.00
C ASP A 174 16.78 28.93 18.60
N GLN A 175 17.55 29.43 17.66
CA GLN A 175 17.61 28.87 16.30
C GLN A 175 18.19 27.46 16.27
N ASN A 176 18.96 27.06 17.29
CA ASN A 176 19.55 25.73 17.39
C ASN A 176 18.49 24.65 17.59
N TYR A 177 17.44 24.95 18.36
CA TYR A 177 16.30 24.04 18.52
C TYR A 177 15.66 23.72 17.16
N VAL A 178 15.32 24.73 16.39
CA VAL A 178 14.68 24.59 15.07
C VAL A 178 15.56 23.78 14.11
N LYS A 179 16.87 24.07 14.09
CA LYS A 179 17.83 23.31 13.26
C LYS A 179 17.88 21.83 13.67
N LYS A 180 18.04 21.55 14.97
CA LYS A 180 18.11 20.17 15.51
C LYS A 180 16.82 19.41 15.19
N TYR A 181 15.66 20.01 15.45
CA TYR A 181 14.36 19.39 15.18
C TYR A 181 14.16 19.12 13.68
N SER A 182 14.46 20.08 12.82
CA SER A 182 14.36 19.90 11.37
C SER A 182 15.29 18.80 10.85
N GLN A 183 16.50 18.67 11.39
CA GLN A 183 17.42 17.58 11.09
C GLN A 183 16.89 16.24 11.58
N GLU A 184 16.30 16.18 12.76
CA GLU A 184 15.69 14.97 13.31
C GLU A 184 14.52 14.49 12.44
N VAL A 185 13.63 15.39 12.04
CA VAL A 185 12.53 15.11 11.09
C VAL A 185 13.08 14.59 9.76
N LYS A 186 14.16 15.16 9.25
CA LYS A 186 14.83 14.67 8.03
C LYS A 186 15.34 13.23 8.17
N LYS A 187 15.96 12.90 9.30
CA LYS A 187 16.41 11.52 9.62
C LYS A 187 15.22 10.57 9.77
N SER A 188 14.17 10.98 10.49
CA SER A 188 12.90 10.22 10.64
C SER A 188 12.27 9.92 9.31
N LYS A 189 12.28 10.88 8.39
CA LYS A 189 11.77 10.74 7.01
C LYS A 189 12.51 9.65 6.23
N LEU A 190 13.84 9.61 6.33
CA LEU A 190 14.64 8.58 5.65
C LEU A 190 14.37 7.17 6.20
N ILE A 191 14.18 7.02 7.51
CA ILE A 191 13.81 5.75 8.13
C ILE A 191 12.45 5.29 7.59
N LEU A 192 11.46 6.20 7.54
CA LEU A 192 10.13 5.87 7.05
C LEU A 192 10.14 5.52 5.56
N TYR A 193 10.86 6.25 4.71
CA TYR A 193 10.96 5.94 3.28
C TYR A 193 11.50 4.52 3.04
N LYS A 194 12.61 4.15 3.71
CA LYS A 194 13.16 2.79 3.62
C LYS A 194 12.15 1.72 4.05
N ALA A 195 11.38 1.98 5.10
CA ALA A 195 10.35 1.05 5.57
C ALA A 195 9.19 0.93 4.56
N LEU A 196 8.71 2.05 4.03
CA LEU A 196 7.63 2.07 3.03
C LEU A 196 8.03 1.33 1.74
N GLU A 197 9.27 1.51 1.28
CA GLU A 197 9.82 0.77 0.13
C GLU A 197 9.83 -0.74 0.39
N LYS A 198 10.32 -1.15 1.57
CA LYS A 198 10.32 -2.56 1.98
C LYS A 198 8.91 -3.15 2.08
N LEU A 199 7.95 -2.37 2.57
CA LEU A 199 6.55 -2.78 2.71
C LEU A 199 5.75 -2.69 1.40
N GLY A 200 6.32 -2.13 0.32
CA GLY A 200 5.63 -1.93 -0.95
C GLY A 200 4.54 -0.85 -0.91
N ILE A 201 4.56 0.04 0.09
CA ILE A 201 3.59 1.13 0.22
C ILE A 201 4.05 2.31 -0.62
N LYS A 202 3.22 2.73 -1.58
CA LYS A 202 3.48 3.91 -2.40
C LYS A 202 3.38 5.19 -1.57
N TYR A 203 4.29 6.14 -1.81
CA TYR A 203 4.31 7.42 -1.13
C TYR A 203 4.79 8.55 -2.05
N TYR A 204 4.50 9.79 -1.66
CA TYR A 204 5.01 10.98 -2.34
C TYR A 204 6.16 11.58 -1.54
N LYS A 205 7.27 11.93 -2.22
CA LYS A 205 8.40 12.63 -1.58
C LYS A 205 7.93 13.97 -1.04
N SER A 206 8.38 14.30 0.18
CA SER A 206 7.89 15.49 0.89
C SER A 206 9.03 16.34 1.41
N ASP A 207 8.88 17.64 1.27
CA ASP A 207 9.75 18.68 1.83
C ASP A 207 9.20 19.23 3.17
N ALA A 208 7.99 18.83 3.59
CA ALA A 208 7.39 19.17 4.88
C ALA A 208 7.74 18.16 5.99
N ASN A 209 7.17 18.33 7.19
CA ASN A 209 7.30 17.37 8.30
C ASN A 209 6.23 16.28 8.29
N PHE A 210 5.70 15.93 7.13
CA PHE A 210 4.74 14.84 6.94
C PHE A 210 4.99 14.17 5.60
N ILE A 211 4.42 12.99 5.41
CA ILE A 211 4.46 12.23 4.15
C ILE A 211 3.04 11.86 3.78
N LEU A 212 2.73 11.91 2.49
CA LEU A 212 1.49 11.42 1.93
C LEU A 212 1.69 10.01 1.36
N LEU A 213 0.91 9.05 1.86
CA LEU A 213 0.93 7.65 1.44
C LEU A 213 -0.26 7.37 0.52
N LYS A 214 -0.07 6.52 -0.50
CA LYS A 214 -1.15 6.00 -1.35
C LYS A 214 -1.52 4.59 -0.88
N ILE A 215 -2.55 4.48 -0.03
CA ILE A 215 -3.04 3.22 0.54
C ILE A 215 -4.09 2.57 -0.36
N GLY A 216 -4.86 3.38 -1.10
CA GLY A 216 -5.95 2.89 -1.93
C GLY A 216 -7.27 2.71 -1.16
N PRO A 217 -8.17 1.79 -1.61
CA PRO A 217 -9.52 1.66 -1.06
C PRO A 217 -9.58 1.36 0.44
N LYS A 218 -8.52 0.78 1.00
CA LYS A 218 -8.44 0.40 2.42
C LYS A 218 -7.94 1.54 3.33
N SER A 219 -7.86 2.81 2.86
CA SER A 219 -7.34 3.95 3.64
C SER A 219 -8.06 4.17 4.96
N ALA A 220 -9.39 4.04 5.00
CA ALA A 220 -10.16 4.18 6.23
C ALA A 220 -9.82 3.09 7.26
N ASN A 221 -9.75 1.82 6.84
CA ASN A 221 -9.33 0.71 7.69
C ASN A 221 -7.89 0.88 8.18
N PHE A 222 -6.98 1.29 7.29
CA PHE A 222 -5.59 1.61 7.64
C PHE A 222 -5.50 2.68 8.74
N CYS A 223 -6.27 3.76 8.63
CA CYS A 223 -6.33 4.82 9.65
C CYS A 223 -6.90 4.28 10.98
N GLN A 224 -7.93 3.43 10.92
CA GLN A 224 -8.53 2.83 12.11
C GLN A 224 -7.54 1.91 12.83
N LYS A 225 -6.83 1.03 12.12
CA LYS A 225 -5.81 0.15 12.71
C LYS A 225 -4.63 0.90 13.33
N LEU A 226 -4.20 2.02 12.74
CA LEU A 226 -3.22 2.89 13.37
C LEU A 226 -3.75 3.56 14.64
N ARG A 227 -5.04 3.97 14.65
CA ARG A 227 -5.70 4.54 15.83
C ARG A 227 -5.75 3.55 16.99
N GLU A 228 -6.04 2.28 16.73
CA GLU A 228 -6.01 1.19 17.73
C GLU A 228 -4.62 1.05 18.38
N LYS A 229 -3.56 1.35 17.62
CA LYS A 229 -2.17 1.45 18.11
C LYS A 229 -1.81 2.82 18.68
N ARG A 230 -2.80 3.70 18.95
CA ARG A 230 -2.65 5.07 19.46
C ARG A 230 -1.84 6.00 18.52
N ILE A 231 -1.79 5.69 17.24
CA ILE A 231 -1.14 6.52 16.21
C ILE A 231 -2.23 7.20 15.38
N LEU A 232 -2.35 8.52 15.52
CA LEU A 232 -3.34 9.31 14.80
C LEU A 232 -2.76 9.82 13.48
N VAL A 233 -3.42 9.47 12.39
CA VAL A 233 -3.08 9.91 11.03
C VAL A 233 -4.29 10.58 10.37
N ARG A 234 -4.09 11.22 9.23
CA ARG A 234 -5.16 11.95 8.55
C ARG A 234 -5.51 11.29 7.22
N ASP A 235 -6.71 10.74 7.10
CA ASP A 235 -7.28 10.35 5.81
C ASP A 235 -7.52 11.61 4.96
N ARG A 236 -7.07 11.57 3.71
CA ARG A 236 -7.19 12.64 2.72
C ARG A 236 -7.98 12.21 1.50
N SER A 237 -8.67 11.07 1.57
CA SER A 237 -9.40 10.48 0.45
C SER A 237 -10.51 11.34 -0.12
N SER A 238 -11.04 12.27 0.67
CA SER A 238 -12.07 13.25 0.25
C SER A 238 -11.52 14.42 -0.54
N ASP A 239 -10.19 14.63 -0.52
CA ASP A 239 -9.60 15.74 -1.24
C ASP A 239 -9.42 15.37 -2.73
N ILE A 240 -9.52 16.39 -3.58
CA ILE A 240 -9.27 16.23 -5.03
C ILE A 240 -7.90 15.58 -5.28
N LEU A 241 -7.82 14.63 -6.20
CA LEU A 241 -6.63 13.84 -6.57
C LEU A 241 -6.09 12.90 -5.47
N LEU A 242 -6.61 12.95 -4.24
CA LEU A 242 -6.07 12.22 -3.10
C LEU A 242 -6.89 11.00 -2.67
N LYS A 243 -7.77 10.48 -3.54
CA LYS A 243 -8.55 9.26 -3.24
C LYS A 243 -7.63 8.13 -2.77
N GLY A 244 -7.89 7.60 -1.57
CA GLY A 244 -7.08 6.54 -0.95
C GLY A 244 -5.72 7.01 -0.42
N CYS A 245 -5.52 8.31 -0.20
CA CYS A 245 -4.30 8.85 0.37
C CYS A 245 -4.43 9.13 1.88
N VAL A 246 -3.36 8.85 2.62
CA VAL A 246 -3.26 9.09 4.07
C VAL A 246 -2.02 9.93 4.34
N ARG A 247 -2.20 11.05 5.07
CA ARG A 247 -1.09 11.91 5.49
C ARG A 247 -0.62 11.54 6.90
N ILE A 248 0.67 11.27 7.05
CA ILE A 248 1.32 10.96 8.31
C ILE A 248 2.31 12.06 8.66
N THR A 249 2.15 12.66 9.84
CA THR A 249 3.10 13.65 10.37
C THR A 249 4.30 12.95 11.01
N LEU A 250 5.48 13.47 10.80
CA LEU A 250 6.73 12.98 11.36
C LEU A 250 7.19 13.88 12.50
N GLY A 251 7.69 13.24 13.54
CA GLY A 251 8.30 13.88 14.70
C GLY A 251 9.69 13.32 14.96
N THR A 252 9.93 12.88 16.20
CA THR A 252 11.22 12.36 16.65
C THR A 252 11.57 11.02 16.00
N LEU A 253 12.86 10.65 16.09
CA LEU A 253 13.35 9.34 15.61
C LEU A 253 12.65 8.16 16.30
N ASN A 254 12.34 8.29 17.60
CA ASN A 254 11.63 7.24 18.34
C ASN A 254 10.21 7.07 17.82
N GLN A 255 9.47 8.16 17.61
CA GLN A 255 8.14 8.12 17.01
C GLN A 255 8.14 7.52 15.61
N ALA A 256 9.18 7.81 14.81
CA ALA A 256 9.31 7.20 13.48
C ALA A 256 9.54 5.69 13.57
N LYS A 257 10.34 5.20 14.53
CA LYS A 257 10.57 3.75 14.75
C LYS A 257 9.29 3.05 15.21
N GLU A 258 8.54 3.64 16.14
CA GLU A 258 7.25 3.13 16.60
C GLU A 258 6.24 3.05 15.45
N LEU A 259 6.17 4.12 14.64
CA LEU A 259 5.33 4.12 13.44
C LEU A 259 5.71 2.99 12.46
N VAL A 260 7.00 2.80 12.19
CA VAL A 260 7.47 1.71 11.32
C VAL A 260 7.07 0.34 11.87
N LYS A 261 7.22 0.12 13.19
CA LYS A 261 6.80 -1.13 13.84
C LYS A 261 5.29 -1.36 13.65
N ALA A 262 4.48 -0.32 13.87
CA ALA A 262 3.03 -0.38 13.66
C ALA A 262 2.68 -0.66 12.18
N LEU A 263 3.35 0.03 11.23
CA LEU A 263 3.15 -0.19 9.80
C LEU A 263 3.45 -1.63 9.38
N CYS A 264 4.55 -2.22 9.90
CA CYS A 264 4.88 -3.61 9.61
C CYS A 264 3.77 -4.57 10.07
N GLN A 265 3.18 -4.35 11.25
CA GLN A 265 2.10 -5.17 11.79
C GLN A 265 0.82 -5.02 10.95
N ILE A 266 0.31 -3.79 10.81
CA ILE A 266 -0.98 -3.55 10.13
C ILE A 266 -0.93 -3.89 8.63
N THR A 267 0.23 -3.75 7.99
CA THR A 267 0.38 -4.11 6.59
C THR A 267 0.15 -5.61 6.39
N LYS A 268 0.67 -6.44 7.28
CA LYS A 268 0.39 -7.89 7.25
C LYS A 268 -1.10 -8.18 7.42
N GLU A 269 -1.78 -7.47 8.33
CA GLU A 269 -3.20 -7.67 8.62
C GLU A 269 -4.14 -7.22 7.49
N ILE A 270 -3.76 -6.23 6.67
CA ILE A 270 -4.63 -5.67 5.62
C ILE A 270 -4.30 -6.18 4.20
N ARG A 271 -3.14 -6.87 4.03
CA ARG A 271 -2.80 -7.46 2.72
C ARG A 271 -3.76 -8.58 2.39
N PRO A 272 -4.22 -8.69 1.14
CA PRO A 272 -4.93 -9.89 0.72
C PRO A 272 -4.05 -11.12 0.89
N LEU A 273 -4.70 -12.25 1.09
CA LEU A 273 -4.06 -13.53 1.36
C LEU A 273 -4.13 -14.41 0.11
N LEU A 274 -2.97 -14.84 -0.36
CA LEU A 274 -2.88 -15.84 -1.43
C LEU A 274 -2.39 -17.14 -0.82
N ILE A 275 -3.25 -18.15 -0.87
CA ILE A 275 -2.97 -19.48 -0.37
C ILE A 275 -2.74 -20.40 -1.58
N PHE A 276 -1.70 -21.20 -1.53
CA PHE A 276 -1.32 -22.08 -2.65
C PHE A 276 -1.27 -23.53 -2.18
N ASP A 277 -1.82 -24.43 -3.00
CA ASP A 277 -1.38 -25.81 -2.94
C ASP A 277 0.04 -25.94 -3.53
N ILE A 278 0.72 -27.05 -3.27
CA ILE A 278 2.04 -27.33 -3.84
C ILE A 278 1.89 -28.12 -5.14
N ASP A 279 1.23 -29.26 -5.09
CA ASP A 279 1.18 -30.23 -6.18
C ASP A 279 0.32 -29.75 -7.34
N GLY A 280 0.86 -29.75 -8.54
CA GLY A 280 0.15 -29.24 -9.72
C GLY A 280 0.03 -27.71 -9.80
N VAL A 281 0.25 -26.98 -8.69
CA VAL A 281 0.14 -25.52 -8.61
C VAL A 281 1.52 -24.86 -8.58
N LEU A 282 2.33 -25.15 -7.56
CA LEU A 282 3.68 -24.61 -7.42
C LEU A 282 4.77 -25.55 -7.92
N VAL A 283 4.45 -26.84 -7.99
CA VAL A 283 5.40 -27.91 -8.33
C VAL A 283 4.78 -28.87 -9.35
N ASP A 284 5.51 -29.13 -10.43
CA ASP A 284 5.19 -30.21 -11.36
C ASP A 284 5.62 -31.56 -10.75
N VAL A 285 4.64 -32.38 -10.46
CA VAL A 285 4.80 -33.72 -9.84
C VAL A 285 4.63 -34.87 -10.82
N SER A 286 4.50 -34.56 -12.11
CA SER A 286 4.29 -35.60 -13.16
C SER A 286 5.38 -36.67 -13.17
N LYS A 287 6.62 -36.29 -12.84
CA LYS A 287 7.79 -37.15 -12.81
C LYS A 287 8.19 -37.65 -11.42
N SER A 288 7.37 -37.44 -10.41
CA SER A 288 7.61 -37.88 -9.03
C SER A 288 6.41 -38.63 -8.46
N TYR A 289 5.43 -37.95 -7.87
CA TYR A 289 4.27 -38.58 -7.23
C TYR A 289 3.46 -39.47 -8.18
N ARG A 290 3.17 -39.02 -9.40
CA ARG A 290 2.40 -39.83 -10.35
C ARG A 290 3.08 -41.13 -10.72
N ILE A 291 4.40 -41.10 -10.91
CA ILE A 291 5.19 -42.31 -11.16
C ILE A 291 5.25 -43.16 -9.89
N ALA A 292 5.33 -42.57 -8.71
CA ALA A 292 5.33 -43.33 -7.45
C ALA A 292 3.99 -44.04 -7.23
N ILE A 293 2.84 -43.41 -7.51
CA ILE A 293 1.51 -44.02 -7.50
C ILE A 293 1.49 -45.24 -8.46
N LYS A 294 1.82 -44.99 -9.75
CA LYS A 294 1.85 -46.04 -10.77
C LYS A 294 2.68 -47.25 -10.31
N LYS A 295 3.95 -47.00 -9.96
CA LYS A 295 4.88 -48.11 -9.57
C LYS A 295 4.46 -48.82 -8.30
N THR A 296 3.83 -48.13 -7.34
CA THR A 296 3.33 -48.74 -6.13
C THR A 296 2.15 -49.65 -6.44
N SER A 297 1.16 -49.15 -7.19
CA SER A 297 0.00 -49.94 -7.59
C SER A 297 0.38 -51.16 -8.44
N GLU A 298 1.29 -50.99 -9.42
CA GLU A 298 1.82 -52.09 -10.22
C GLU A 298 2.57 -53.13 -9.38
N TYR A 299 3.32 -52.69 -8.35
CA TYR A 299 4.05 -53.63 -7.48
C TYR A 299 3.11 -54.60 -6.75
N PHE A 300 1.99 -54.07 -6.22
CA PHE A 300 1.03 -54.90 -5.46
C PHE A 300 0.07 -55.66 -6.37
N THR A 301 -0.41 -55.04 -7.44
CA THR A 301 -1.43 -55.63 -8.33
C THR A 301 -0.84 -56.60 -9.38
N LYS A 302 0.46 -56.45 -9.68
CA LYS A 302 1.13 -57.13 -10.80
C LYS A 302 0.48 -56.83 -12.17
N LYS A 303 -0.30 -55.79 -12.29
CA LYS A 303 -0.97 -55.31 -13.50
C LYS A 303 -0.40 -53.96 -13.90
N GLU A 304 -0.36 -53.67 -15.18
CA GLU A 304 -0.02 -52.33 -15.66
C GLU A 304 -1.13 -51.34 -15.29
N ILE A 305 -0.74 -50.13 -14.85
CA ILE A 305 -1.62 -49.03 -14.45
C ILE A 305 -1.36 -47.87 -15.39
N ASP A 306 -2.40 -47.38 -16.07
CA ASP A 306 -2.29 -46.23 -16.94
C ASP A 306 -2.35 -44.91 -16.15
N PHE A 307 -1.73 -43.85 -16.67
CA PHE A 307 -1.80 -42.53 -16.13
C PHE A 307 -3.21 -41.93 -16.24
N ASP A 308 -3.98 -42.31 -17.27
CA ASP A 308 -5.38 -41.88 -17.41
C ASP A 308 -6.26 -42.52 -16.33
N GLU A 309 -5.99 -43.75 -15.93
CA GLU A 309 -6.65 -44.40 -14.81
C GLU A 309 -6.38 -43.63 -13.50
N ILE A 310 -5.12 -43.27 -13.22
CA ILE A 310 -4.75 -42.46 -12.06
C ILE A 310 -5.47 -41.11 -12.10
N GLN A 311 -5.55 -40.46 -13.26
CA GLN A 311 -6.26 -39.18 -13.42
C GLN A 311 -7.78 -39.30 -13.16
N ASN A 312 -8.38 -40.39 -13.62
CA ASN A 312 -9.79 -40.66 -13.38
C ASN A 312 -10.12 -40.80 -11.89
N TYR A 313 -9.23 -41.44 -11.10
CA TYR A 313 -9.39 -41.47 -9.63
C TYR A 313 -9.26 -40.08 -9.02
N LYS A 314 -8.29 -39.27 -9.41
CA LYS A 314 -8.14 -37.90 -8.95
C LYS A 314 -9.38 -37.02 -9.29
N ASN A 315 -9.95 -37.24 -10.47
CA ASN A 315 -11.14 -36.49 -10.92
C ASN A 315 -12.44 -36.91 -10.20
N LYS A 316 -12.48 -38.02 -9.47
CA LYS A 316 -13.61 -38.41 -8.61
C LYS A 316 -13.64 -37.58 -7.32
N GLY A 317 -12.52 -37.06 -6.86
CA GLY A 317 -12.35 -36.38 -5.58
C GLY A 317 -12.37 -37.30 -4.37
N GLY A 318 -12.04 -36.79 -3.20
CA GLY A 318 -12.01 -37.52 -1.94
C GLY A 318 -10.75 -38.35 -1.71
N LEU A 319 -9.81 -38.38 -2.65
CA LEU A 319 -8.52 -39.09 -2.56
C LEU A 319 -7.37 -38.08 -2.69
N ASN A 320 -7.30 -37.16 -1.75
CA ASN A 320 -6.33 -36.06 -1.80
C ASN A 320 -4.91 -36.47 -1.36
N ASN A 321 -4.80 -37.62 -0.68
CA ASN A 321 -3.53 -38.19 -0.29
C ASN A 321 -3.14 -39.25 -1.36
N ASP A 322 -1.94 -39.13 -1.91
CA ASP A 322 -1.47 -40.03 -2.96
C ASP A 322 -1.26 -41.48 -2.48
N TRP A 323 -1.13 -41.70 -1.16
CA TRP A 323 -1.11 -43.05 -0.57
C TRP A 323 -2.49 -43.69 -0.61
N ASP A 324 -3.53 -42.94 -0.21
CA ASP A 324 -4.94 -43.39 -0.24
C ASP A 324 -5.36 -43.68 -1.69
N LEU A 325 -4.86 -42.85 -2.63
CA LEU A 325 -5.10 -43.04 -4.05
C LEU A 325 -4.48 -44.38 -4.54
N ALA A 326 -3.22 -44.62 -4.17
CA ALA A 326 -2.55 -45.89 -4.53
C ALA A 326 -3.27 -47.08 -3.90
N GLU A 327 -3.72 -46.97 -2.64
CA GLU A 327 -4.50 -48.03 -1.96
C GLU A 327 -5.83 -48.28 -2.66
N ALA A 328 -6.57 -47.21 -3.03
CA ALA A 328 -7.84 -47.34 -3.74
C ALA A 328 -7.68 -48.07 -5.06
N ILE A 329 -6.65 -47.76 -5.85
CA ILE A 329 -6.34 -48.47 -7.10
C ILE A 329 -6.04 -49.92 -6.84
N ILE A 330 -5.21 -50.23 -5.83
CA ILE A 330 -4.82 -51.60 -5.46
C ILE A 330 -6.06 -52.40 -5.07
N ARG A 331 -6.93 -51.84 -4.23
CA ARG A 331 -8.17 -52.50 -3.78
C ARG A 331 -9.17 -52.73 -4.91
N ASP A 332 -9.36 -51.77 -5.81
CA ASP A 332 -10.28 -51.92 -6.94
C ASP A 332 -9.80 -52.98 -7.97
N LYS A 333 -8.48 -53.28 -8.00
CA LYS A 333 -7.91 -54.37 -8.78
C LYS A 333 -8.02 -55.74 -8.05
N GLY A 334 -8.69 -55.81 -6.88
CA GLY A 334 -8.96 -57.02 -6.12
C GLY A 334 -7.81 -57.45 -5.20
N VAL A 335 -6.88 -56.59 -4.86
CA VAL A 335 -5.75 -56.88 -3.98
C VAL A 335 -5.96 -56.18 -2.62
N ILE A 336 -5.85 -56.94 -1.52
CA ILE A 336 -5.83 -56.42 -0.15
C ILE A 336 -4.37 -56.36 0.30
N ALA A 337 -3.86 -55.18 0.63
CA ALA A 337 -2.49 -54.99 1.12
C ALA A 337 -2.50 -54.11 2.40
N ASP A 338 -1.52 -54.34 3.26
CA ASP A 338 -1.34 -53.56 4.46
C ASP A 338 -0.97 -52.11 4.11
N GLU A 339 -1.70 -51.12 4.68
CA GLU A 339 -1.51 -49.69 4.46
C GLU A 339 -0.06 -49.27 4.72
N LYS A 340 0.56 -49.75 5.79
CA LYS A 340 1.94 -49.38 6.16
C LYS A 340 2.94 -49.91 5.09
N LEU A 341 2.66 -51.03 4.48
CA LEU A 341 3.49 -51.56 3.40
C LEU A 341 3.31 -50.76 2.11
N ILE A 342 2.10 -50.30 1.81
CA ILE A 342 1.80 -49.42 0.68
C ILE A 342 2.57 -48.13 0.85
N ILE A 343 2.44 -47.45 2.01
CA ILE A 343 3.15 -46.21 2.32
C ILE A 343 4.67 -46.41 2.22
N LYS A 344 5.22 -47.44 2.85
CA LYS A 344 6.66 -47.74 2.80
C LYS A 344 7.17 -47.93 1.37
N LYS A 345 6.41 -48.63 0.53
CA LYS A 345 6.76 -48.85 -0.86
C LYS A 345 6.70 -47.60 -1.70
N PHE A 346 5.63 -46.85 -1.52
CA PHE A 346 5.44 -45.51 -2.15
C PHE A 346 6.61 -44.57 -1.81
N GLN A 347 6.97 -44.45 -0.55
CA GLN A 347 8.07 -43.60 -0.09
C GLN A 347 9.43 -44.05 -0.69
N SER A 348 9.63 -45.33 -0.84
CA SER A 348 10.83 -45.86 -1.51
C SER A 348 10.93 -45.38 -2.96
N TYR A 349 9.83 -45.40 -3.70
CA TYR A 349 9.80 -44.87 -5.07
C TYR A 349 9.90 -43.35 -5.11
N TYR A 350 9.13 -42.65 -4.30
CA TYR A 350 9.14 -41.18 -4.24
C TYR A 350 10.53 -40.63 -3.93
N ASN A 351 11.23 -41.20 -2.94
CA ASN A 351 12.57 -40.74 -2.56
C ASN A 351 13.59 -40.83 -3.70
N LYS A 352 13.43 -41.76 -4.64
CA LYS A 352 14.25 -41.84 -5.85
C LYS A 352 13.86 -40.82 -6.91
N LEU A 353 12.63 -40.34 -6.89
CA LEU A 353 12.04 -39.52 -7.95
C LEU A 353 11.90 -38.02 -7.57
N LYS A 354 11.92 -37.68 -6.29
CA LYS A 354 11.69 -36.30 -5.80
C LYS A 354 12.62 -35.24 -6.40
N ASN A 355 13.79 -35.63 -6.88
CA ASN A 355 14.71 -34.72 -7.55
C ASN A 355 14.21 -34.28 -8.94
N ASN A 356 13.27 -34.99 -9.55
CA ASN A 356 12.70 -34.69 -10.86
C ASN A 356 11.61 -33.61 -10.79
N GLU A 357 11.19 -33.22 -9.58
CA GLU A 357 10.20 -32.15 -9.37
C GLU A 357 10.72 -30.79 -9.86
N LYS A 358 9.86 -30.07 -10.59
CA LYS A 358 10.16 -28.75 -11.12
C LYS A 358 9.26 -27.69 -10.49
N TRP A 359 9.86 -26.58 -10.07
CA TRP A 359 9.14 -25.42 -9.58
C TRP A 359 8.48 -24.68 -10.75
N LEU A 360 7.20 -24.32 -10.63
CA LEU A 360 6.38 -23.76 -11.71
C LEU A 360 6.29 -22.22 -11.70
N LEU A 361 6.09 -21.62 -10.51
CA LEU A 361 5.88 -20.17 -10.41
C LEU A 361 7.20 -19.41 -10.58
N ASP A 362 7.28 -18.49 -11.53
CA ASP A 362 8.46 -17.64 -11.74
C ASP A 362 8.85 -16.90 -10.45
N LYS A 363 10.15 -16.95 -10.12
CA LYS A 363 10.67 -16.39 -8.87
C LYS A 363 10.57 -14.86 -8.82
N ASN A 364 10.56 -14.17 -9.95
CA ASN A 364 10.38 -12.72 -9.99
C ASN A 364 8.92 -12.36 -9.75
N ILE A 365 7.98 -13.17 -10.27
CA ILE A 365 6.54 -13.04 -9.98
C ILE A 365 6.32 -13.30 -8.49
N LEU A 366 6.83 -14.40 -7.94
CA LEU A 366 6.73 -14.72 -6.51
C LEU A 366 7.28 -13.58 -5.62
N LYS A 367 8.44 -13.02 -5.98
CA LYS A 367 9.03 -11.87 -5.29
C LYS A 367 8.16 -10.61 -5.36
N LYS A 368 7.48 -10.36 -6.49
CA LYS A 368 6.51 -9.24 -6.61
C LYS A 368 5.28 -9.47 -5.75
N LEU A 369 4.73 -10.69 -5.78
CA LEU A 369 3.56 -11.07 -4.98
C LEU A 369 3.84 -10.93 -3.47
N SER A 370 4.98 -11.41 -2.97
CA SER A 370 5.34 -11.34 -1.55
C SER A 370 5.45 -9.91 -1.00
N ARG A 371 5.56 -8.89 -1.85
CA ARG A 371 5.55 -7.48 -1.45
C ARG A 371 4.13 -6.91 -1.28
N GLN A 372 3.14 -7.49 -1.94
CA GLN A 372 1.77 -6.96 -2.02
C GLN A 372 0.75 -7.84 -1.30
N TYR A 373 1.04 -9.13 -1.12
CA TYR A 373 0.15 -10.15 -0.57
C TYR A 373 0.83 -10.90 0.57
N ASN A 374 0.04 -11.44 1.49
CA ASN A 374 0.49 -12.47 2.40
C ASN A 374 0.44 -13.80 1.65
N LEU A 375 1.56 -14.49 1.53
CA LEU A 375 1.65 -15.77 0.82
C LEU A 375 1.69 -16.91 1.82
N VAL A 376 0.82 -17.89 1.66
CA VAL A 376 0.72 -19.05 2.55
C VAL A 376 0.60 -20.32 1.70
N ILE A 377 1.09 -21.44 2.20
CA ILE A 377 0.93 -22.75 1.59
C ILE A 377 -0.02 -23.59 2.44
N LEU A 378 -0.96 -24.28 1.77
CA LEU A 378 -1.74 -25.38 2.33
C LEU A 378 -1.58 -26.61 1.44
N THR A 379 -0.97 -27.66 1.95
CA THR A 379 -0.65 -28.87 1.16
C THR A 379 -0.95 -30.16 1.91
N GLY A 380 -1.35 -31.20 1.18
CA GLY A 380 -1.46 -32.56 1.69
C GLY A 380 -0.11 -33.26 1.89
N ARG A 381 1.01 -32.62 1.48
CA ARG A 381 2.34 -33.21 1.68
C ARG A 381 2.74 -33.29 3.15
N PRO A 382 3.54 -34.33 3.53
CA PRO A 382 4.27 -34.32 4.79
C PRO A 382 5.23 -33.13 4.89
N LYS A 383 5.45 -32.65 6.11
CA LYS A 383 6.28 -31.47 6.41
C LYS A 383 7.70 -31.55 5.81
N ASN A 384 8.33 -32.70 5.94
CA ASN A 384 9.68 -32.93 5.41
C ASN A 384 9.72 -32.77 3.86
N GLU A 385 8.70 -33.22 3.15
CA GLU A 385 8.61 -33.15 1.69
C GLU A 385 8.26 -31.76 1.19
N ALA A 386 7.31 -31.10 1.86
CA ALA A 386 6.96 -29.70 1.58
C ALA A 386 8.18 -28.77 1.75
N TYR A 387 8.88 -28.87 2.88
CA TYR A 387 10.06 -28.04 3.12
C TYR A 387 11.26 -28.43 2.26
N TYR A 388 11.38 -29.70 1.84
CA TYR A 388 12.42 -30.12 0.90
C TYR A 388 12.33 -29.34 -0.42
N VAL A 389 11.15 -29.30 -1.05
CA VAL A 389 10.98 -28.62 -2.34
C VAL A 389 11.11 -27.09 -2.21
N LEU A 390 10.64 -26.50 -1.11
CA LEU A 390 10.78 -25.06 -0.84
C LEU A 390 12.25 -24.65 -0.65
N LYS A 391 13.02 -25.44 0.09
CA LYS A 391 14.46 -25.22 0.31
C LYS A 391 15.27 -25.42 -0.96
N LYS A 392 15.02 -26.52 -1.70
CA LYS A 392 15.66 -26.81 -2.98
C LYS A 392 15.54 -25.64 -3.96
N ASN A 393 14.37 -25.01 -4.01
CA ASN A 393 14.10 -23.87 -4.90
C ASN A 393 14.47 -22.50 -4.30
N LYS A 394 14.90 -22.45 -3.04
CA LYS A 394 15.26 -21.21 -2.30
C LYS A 394 14.09 -20.22 -2.20
N VAL A 395 12.87 -20.72 -1.98
CA VAL A 395 11.63 -19.91 -1.98
C VAL A 395 10.91 -19.88 -0.62
N ALA A 396 11.35 -20.66 0.35
CA ALA A 396 10.69 -20.77 1.67
C ALA A 396 10.45 -19.41 2.36
N ASN A 397 11.37 -18.46 2.22
CA ASN A 397 11.30 -17.15 2.86
C ASN A 397 10.24 -16.20 2.29
N TYR A 398 9.58 -16.57 1.19
CA TYR A 398 8.49 -15.77 0.63
C TYR A 398 7.13 -16.08 1.27
N PHE A 399 7.01 -17.23 1.96
CA PHE A 399 5.77 -17.67 2.58
C PHE A 399 5.76 -17.37 4.07
N GLU A 400 4.66 -16.75 4.54
CA GLU A 400 4.47 -16.40 5.97
C GLU A 400 4.15 -17.65 6.81
N ALA A 401 3.48 -18.65 6.22
CA ALA A 401 3.18 -19.93 6.85
C ALA A 401 3.11 -21.07 5.81
N VAL A 402 3.38 -22.28 6.28
CA VAL A 402 3.22 -23.52 5.52
C VAL A 402 2.45 -24.50 6.39
N ILE A 403 1.21 -24.81 5.98
CA ILE A 403 0.34 -25.79 6.64
C ILE A 403 0.45 -27.09 5.87
N THR A 404 0.88 -28.14 6.57
CA THR A 404 1.11 -29.48 6.02
C THR A 404 0.13 -30.47 6.63
N MET A 405 0.12 -31.73 6.17
CA MET A 405 -0.81 -32.75 6.66
C MET A 405 -0.74 -32.94 8.18
N GLU A 406 0.41 -32.76 8.80
CA GLU A 406 0.57 -32.91 10.26
C GLU A 406 -0.06 -31.75 11.07
N ASN A 407 -0.40 -30.65 10.41
CA ASN A 407 -1.01 -29.49 11.06
C ASN A 407 -2.54 -29.54 11.12
N ILE A 408 -3.18 -30.51 10.46
CA ILE A 408 -4.63 -30.63 10.30
C ILE A 408 -5.09 -32.03 10.69
N SER A 409 -6.32 -32.13 11.18
CA SER A 409 -6.95 -33.41 11.52
C SER A 409 -7.73 -33.97 10.35
N LYS A 410 -8.30 -33.09 9.54
CA LYS A 410 -9.09 -33.44 8.35
C LYS A 410 -8.46 -32.83 7.11
N GLN A 411 -8.26 -33.66 6.10
CA GLN A 411 -7.71 -33.21 4.83
C GLN A 411 -8.79 -32.61 3.92
N LYS A 412 -8.36 -31.93 2.86
CA LYS A 412 -9.24 -31.45 1.78
C LYS A 412 -10.11 -32.62 1.26
N PRO A 413 -11.40 -32.43 1.05
CA PRO A 413 -12.15 -31.17 0.90
C PRO A 413 -12.63 -30.50 2.20
N ASP A 414 -12.26 -30.99 3.40
CA ASP A 414 -12.58 -30.32 4.64
C ASP A 414 -11.87 -28.95 4.73
N PRO A 415 -12.57 -27.86 5.14
CA PRO A 415 -12.01 -26.52 5.20
C PRO A 415 -11.04 -26.27 6.36
N GLU A 416 -10.77 -27.24 7.25
CA GLU A 416 -10.00 -27.04 8.50
C GLU A 416 -8.68 -26.30 8.27
N GLY A 417 -7.91 -26.72 7.27
CA GLY A 417 -6.61 -26.09 6.96
C GLY A 417 -6.74 -24.64 6.56
N LEU A 418 -7.75 -24.29 5.75
CA LEU A 418 -8.03 -22.92 5.32
C LEU A 418 -8.55 -22.07 6.47
N ILE A 419 -9.40 -22.61 7.34
CA ILE A 419 -9.91 -21.91 8.54
C ILE A 419 -8.76 -21.61 9.51
N LYS A 420 -7.83 -22.54 9.71
CA LYS A 420 -6.61 -22.29 10.52
C LYS A 420 -5.77 -21.14 9.97
N ILE A 421 -5.65 -21.04 8.64
CA ILE A 421 -4.95 -19.94 7.98
C ILE A 421 -5.72 -18.62 8.18
N LEU A 422 -7.04 -18.60 7.96
CA LEU A 422 -7.86 -17.39 8.14
C LEU A 422 -7.78 -16.83 9.56
N ASN A 423 -7.71 -17.70 10.58
CA ASN A 423 -7.55 -17.28 11.97
C ASN A 423 -6.20 -16.58 12.24
N GLN A 424 -5.16 -16.89 11.48
CA GLN A 424 -3.87 -16.20 11.55
C GLN A 424 -3.85 -14.87 10.78
N PHE A 425 -4.74 -14.72 9.79
CA PHE A 425 -4.84 -13.53 8.93
C PHE A 425 -6.27 -12.97 8.91
N PRO A 426 -6.79 -12.50 10.06
CA PRO A 426 -8.15 -12.04 10.18
C PRO A 426 -8.40 -10.82 9.27
N ASN A 427 -9.61 -10.76 8.70
CA ASN A 427 -10.07 -9.66 7.83
C ASN A 427 -9.29 -9.50 6.49
N SER A 428 -8.50 -10.49 6.09
CA SER A 428 -7.87 -10.50 4.77
C SER A 428 -8.84 -11.05 3.72
N GLU A 429 -8.93 -10.38 2.59
CA GLU A 429 -9.50 -11.00 1.39
C GLU A 429 -8.59 -12.15 0.98
N ALA A 430 -9.14 -13.35 0.84
CA ALA A 430 -8.34 -14.55 0.62
C ALA A 430 -8.68 -15.23 -0.70
N PHE A 431 -7.65 -15.74 -1.37
CA PHE A 431 -7.72 -16.53 -2.59
C PHE A 431 -6.96 -17.84 -2.38
N TYR A 432 -7.57 -18.95 -2.78
CA TYR A 432 -6.93 -20.26 -2.71
C TYR A 432 -6.72 -20.84 -4.11
N TYR A 433 -5.47 -21.13 -4.43
CA TYR A 433 -5.03 -21.65 -5.70
C TYR A 433 -4.81 -23.18 -5.58
N GLY A 434 -5.63 -23.94 -6.28
CA GLY A 434 -5.59 -25.40 -6.25
C GLY A 434 -5.82 -26.00 -7.64
N ASP A 435 -5.38 -27.24 -7.85
CA ASP A 435 -5.52 -27.97 -9.12
C ASP A 435 -6.57 -29.07 -9.08
N SER A 436 -7.21 -29.29 -7.92
CA SER A 436 -8.15 -30.39 -7.68
C SER A 436 -9.57 -29.92 -7.33
N ILE A 437 -10.54 -30.81 -7.49
CA ILE A 437 -11.93 -30.61 -7.05
C ILE A 437 -12.00 -30.37 -5.53
N ASP A 438 -11.19 -31.11 -4.79
CA ASP A 438 -11.16 -31.05 -3.32
C ASP A 438 -10.63 -29.68 -2.84
N ASP A 439 -9.72 -29.05 -3.57
CA ASP A 439 -9.27 -27.68 -3.32
C ASP A 439 -10.41 -26.68 -3.48
N MET A 440 -11.17 -26.79 -4.57
CA MET A 440 -12.29 -25.90 -4.82
C MET A 440 -13.36 -26.02 -3.75
N LYS A 441 -13.76 -27.26 -3.39
CA LYS A 441 -14.73 -27.54 -2.33
C LYS A 441 -14.27 -27.01 -0.98
N ALA A 442 -13.01 -27.22 -0.61
CA ALA A 442 -12.44 -26.72 0.64
C ALA A 442 -12.51 -25.18 0.68
N ALA A 443 -12.15 -24.51 -0.42
CA ALA A 443 -12.18 -23.05 -0.51
C ALA A 443 -13.61 -22.48 -0.40
N VAL A 444 -14.56 -23.08 -1.12
CA VAL A 444 -15.98 -22.69 -1.02
C VAL A 444 -16.50 -22.85 0.41
N SER A 445 -16.22 -24.00 1.05
CA SER A 445 -16.63 -24.28 2.43
C SER A 445 -15.99 -23.35 3.45
N ALA A 446 -14.78 -22.86 3.18
CA ALA A 446 -14.09 -21.86 4.01
C ALA A 446 -14.49 -20.41 3.70
N ASN A 447 -15.41 -20.18 2.76
CA ASN A 447 -15.78 -18.84 2.26
C ASN A 447 -14.56 -18.03 1.75
N ILE A 448 -13.65 -18.70 1.03
CA ILE A 448 -12.48 -18.13 0.35
C ILE A 448 -12.75 -18.12 -1.15
N ASN A 449 -12.13 -17.18 -1.89
CA ASN A 449 -12.22 -17.14 -3.35
C ASN A 449 -11.42 -18.31 -3.97
N PRO A 450 -12.08 -19.34 -4.55
CA PRO A 450 -11.38 -20.46 -5.17
C PRO A 450 -10.88 -20.08 -6.56
N VAL A 451 -9.63 -20.43 -6.83
CA VAL A 451 -8.95 -20.23 -8.12
C VAL A 451 -8.41 -21.57 -8.60
N GLY A 452 -8.94 -22.05 -9.69
CA GLY A 452 -8.43 -23.27 -10.33
C GLY A 452 -7.10 -23.01 -11.03
N VAL A 453 -6.19 -23.96 -10.99
CA VAL A 453 -4.95 -23.94 -11.78
C VAL A 453 -4.86 -25.24 -12.55
N LEU A 454 -4.75 -25.18 -13.86
CA LEU A 454 -4.53 -26.38 -14.67
C LEU A 454 -3.06 -26.82 -14.54
N PRO A 455 -2.81 -28.01 -13.99
CA PRO A 455 -1.45 -28.51 -13.83
C PRO A 455 -0.80 -28.83 -15.19
N PRO A 456 0.54 -28.87 -15.29
CA PRO A 456 1.23 -29.09 -16.57
C PRO A 456 0.82 -30.36 -17.32
N GLN A 457 0.46 -31.40 -16.57
CA GLN A 457 0.12 -32.73 -17.09
C GLN A 457 -1.36 -32.88 -17.50
N ASP A 458 -2.25 -31.98 -17.10
CA ASP A 458 -3.66 -32.02 -17.48
C ASP A 458 -4.22 -30.62 -17.71
N LYS A 459 -4.27 -30.22 -18.97
CA LYS A 459 -4.87 -28.97 -19.43
C LYS A 459 -6.18 -29.21 -20.19
N SER A 460 -6.84 -30.33 -19.89
CA SER A 460 -8.05 -30.76 -20.58
C SER A 460 -9.23 -29.82 -20.29
N PRO A 461 -10.15 -29.63 -21.26
CA PRO A 461 -11.41 -28.94 -21.02
C PRO A 461 -12.27 -29.64 -19.95
N ILE A 462 -12.06 -30.94 -19.74
CA ILE A 462 -12.77 -31.73 -18.74
C ILE A 462 -12.38 -31.24 -17.33
N LEU A 463 -11.09 -31.17 -17.02
CA LEU A 463 -10.62 -30.67 -15.72
C LEU A 463 -11.05 -29.21 -15.49
N LEU A 464 -10.92 -28.35 -16.51
CA LEU A 464 -11.40 -26.98 -16.45
C LEU A 464 -12.88 -26.92 -16.06
N SER A 465 -13.75 -27.68 -16.75
CA SER A 465 -15.17 -27.75 -16.45
C SER A 465 -15.45 -28.23 -15.02
N LEU A 466 -14.72 -29.24 -14.55
CA LEU A 466 -14.83 -29.78 -13.20
C LEU A 466 -14.46 -28.76 -12.14
N LEU A 467 -13.37 -28.01 -12.31
CA LEU A 467 -12.97 -26.95 -11.37
C LEU A 467 -14.04 -25.84 -11.29
N VAL A 468 -14.55 -25.37 -12.43
CA VAL A 468 -15.62 -24.36 -12.48
C VAL A 468 -16.90 -24.87 -11.81
N LYS A 469 -17.33 -26.12 -12.12
CA LYS A 469 -18.53 -26.73 -11.52
C LYS A 469 -18.41 -26.86 -10.00
N ASN A 470 -17.21 -27.01 -9.46
CA ASN A 470 -16.96 -27.10 -8.02
C ASN A 470 -16.60 -25.77 -7.36
N GLY A 471 -16.82 -24.65 -8.04
CA GLY A 471 -16.82 -23.31 -7.45
C GLY A 471 -15.64 -22.42 -7.81
N ALA A 472 -14.73 -22.84 -8.70
CA ALA A 472 -13.66 -21.96 -9.15
C ALA A 472 -14.24 -20.67 -9.78
N LYS A 473 -13.88 -19.51 -9.23
CA LYS A 473 -14.30 -18.20 -9.77
C LYS A 473 -13.64 -17.92 -11.13
N PHE A 474 -12.43 -18.38 -11.31
CA PHE A 474 -11.68 -18.41 -12.57
C PHE A 474 -10.64 -19.52 -12.53
N VAL A 475 -10.17 -19.91 -13.70
CA VAL A 475 -9.17 -20.99 -13.86
C VAL A 475 -7.98 -20.45 -14.63
N LEU A 476 -6.79 -20.62 -14.08
CA LEU A 476 -5.52 -20.28 -14.72
C LEU A 476 -4.98 -21.49 -15.50
N THR A 477 -4.67 -21.28 -16.75
CA THR A 477 -3.98 -22.29 -17.58
C THR A 477 -2.48 -22.43 -17.25
N ASP A 478 -1.92 -21.41 -16.61
CA ASP A 478 -0.55 -21.34 -16.08
C ASP A 478 -0.55 -20.45 -14.84
N ILE A 479 0.05 -20.91 -13.74
CA ILE A 479 0.16 -20.14 -12.49
C ILE A 479 0.90 -18.81 -12.67
N ASN A 480 1.73 -18.68 -13.68
CA ASN A 480 2.44 -17.44 -14.00
C ASN A 480 1.52 -16.32 -14.49
N ASN A 481 0.29 -16.63 -14.87
CA ASN A 481 -0.74 -15.67 -15.25
C ASN A 481 -1.47 -15.05 -14.03
N ILE A 482 -1.07 -15.40 -12.80
CA ILE A 482 -1.69 -14.96 -11.54
C ILE A 482 -1.86 -13.43 -11.43
N THR A 483 -0.91 -12.64 -11.94
CA THR A 483 -0.97 -11.18 -11.87
C THR A 483 -2.09 -10.55 -12.70
N GLY A 484 -2.55 -11.23 -13.75
CA GLY A 484 -3.69 -10.81 -14.57
C GLY A 484 -5.03 -11.04 -13.88
N ALA A 485 -5.12 -12.08 -13.07
CA ALA A 485 -6.33 -12.50 -12.36
C ALA A 485 -6.57 -11.71 -11.04
N LEU A 486 -5.58 -10.99 -10.55
CA LEU A 486 -5.63 -10.19 -9.32
C LEU A 486 -5.94 -8.69 -9.58
N LYS A 487 -6.24 -8.32 -10.81
CA LYS A 487 -6.70 -6.98 -11.22
C LYS A 487 -8.21 -6.88 -11.17
#